data_f6a8fa654a8e632eeeac959cb544d911
#
_entry.id   f6a8fa654a8e632eeeac959cb544d911
#
_cell.length_a   1.000
_cell.length_b   1.000
_cell.length_c   1.000
_cell.angle_alpha   90.00
_cell.angle_beta   90.00
_cell.angle_gamma   90.00
#
_symmetry.space_group_name_H-M   'P 1'
#
loop_
_entity.id
_entity.type
_entity.pdbx_description
1 polymer ?
#
loop_
_entity_poly.entity_id
_entity_poly.type
_entity_poly.pdbx_seq_one_letter_code
_entity_poly.pdbx_strand_id
1 'polypeptide(L)'
;MKLQEIALLAGVSRTTASYVINGKAKKYRVSDKTIEKVMSVVKEHNYQPNAVAAGLRAGKTRTIGIIIPDLENNSYTRIANYLEQLVRKEGYQLLLACSKDNPKIEKECVKHLQQRRVDALLISSSFISEQDYLFYDDWQNEKIPLFALDRILSTTKFRNIVGADKQDSTSLAKAFNNFVEGSVVYIGALPNLSVSQLRLDGFNDIKLNYCNKVDFLYANNYSRHDADFAFSQWLENNEMPNGIFTTSFSLLQGTIDAILRKFGHLPESLTIATFGDNELLDFLPCKVISLSQDHKEVANITIKLFLNYMDNQNYQSGTTIIPRKLIYRGSLSR
;
A
#
# COMPACT_ATOMS: atom_id res chain seq x y z
N MET A 1 -5.02 -34.83 -14.77
CA MET A 1 -3.87 -35.74 -14.94
C MET A 1 -2.84 -35.51 -13.84
N LYS A 2 -2.22 -36.58 -13.32
CA LYS A 2 -1.20 -36.48 -12.25
C LYS A 2 0.20 -36.61 -12.84
N LEU A 3 1.24 -36.07 -12.18
CA LEU A 3 2.65 -36.19 -12.60
C LEU A 3 3.08 -37.65 -12.83
N GLN A 4 2.51 -38.58 -12.08
CA GLN A 4 2.82 -40.00 -12.19
C GLN A 4 2.32 -40.60 -13.52
N GLU A 5 1.18 -40.14 -14.02
CA GLU A 5 0.62 -40.55 -15.30
C GLU A 5 1.46 -40.03 -16.49
N ILE A 6 1.92 -38.77 -16.40
CA ILE A 6 2.89 -38.20 -17.36
C ILE A 6 4.19 -39.03 -17.40
N ALA A 7 4.72 -39.37 -16.23
CA ALA A 7 5.94 -40.17 -16.13
C ALA A 7 5.76 -41.55 -16.76
N LEU A 8 4.62 -42.21 -16.52
CA LEU A 8 4.27 -43.52 -17.11
C LEU A 8 4.19 -43.46 -18.64
N LEU A 9 3.43 -42.48 -19.18
CA LEU A 9 3.27 -42.28 -20.61
C LEU A 9 4.61 -41.94 -21.31
N ALA A 10 5.45 -41.13 -20.65
CA ALA A 10 6.78 -40.82 -21.16
C ALA A 10 7.80 -41.96 -20.96
N GLY A 11 7.45 -43.05 -20.25
CA GLY A 11 8.34 -44.17 -19.97
C GLY A 11 9.56 -43.75 -19.12
N VAL A 12 9.39 -42.86 -18.16
CA VAL A 12 10.45 -42.37 -17.26
C VAL A 12 10.02 -42.44 -15.80
N SER A 13 11.00 -42.33 -14.90
CA SER A 13 10.66 -42.22 -13.47
C SER A 13 9.90 -40.90 -13.18
N ARG A 14 9.06 -40.93 -12.14
CA ARG A 14 8.38 -39.73 -11.64
C ARG A 14 9.37 -38.59 -11.32
N THR A 15 10.55 -38.91 -10.82
CA THR A 15 11.62 -37.97 -10.51
C THR A 15 12.17 -37.33 -11.77
N THR A 16 12.43 -38.13 -12.83
CA THR A 16 12.92 -37.64 -14.13
C THR A 16 11.87 -36.72 -14.78
N ALA A 17 10.61 -37.14 -14.83
CA ALA A 17 9.51 -36.28 -15.32
C ALA A 17 9.42 -34.96 -14.54
N SER A 18 9.56 -35.01 -13.21
CA SER A 18 9.59 -33.80 -12.36
C SER A 18 10.75 -32.88 -12.69
N TYR A 19 11.96 -33.40 -12.94
CA TYR A 19 13.11 -32.58 -13.31
C TYR A 19 12.92 -31.89 -14.66
N VAL A 20 12.35 -32.57 -15.62
CA VAL A 20 12.07 -31.99 -16.96
C VAL A 20 11.02 -30.89 -16.85
N ILE A 21 9.88 -31.18 -16.24
CA ILE A 21 8.75 -30.27 -16.14
C ILE A 21 9.10 -28.99 -15.33
N ASN A 22 9.97 -29.11 -14.32
CA ASN A 22 10.39 -27.97 -13.50
C ASN A 22 11.67 -27.28 -14.04
N GLY A 23 12.10 -27.53 -15.29
CA GLY A 23 13.25 -26.87 -15.91
C GLY A 23 14.61 -27.26 -15.31
N LYS A 24 14.67 -28.31 -14.47
CA LYS A 24 15.89 -28.78 -13.78
C LYS A 24 16.62 -29.91 -14.53
N ALA A 25 16.17 -30.25 -15.74
CA ALA A 25 16.70 -31.37 -16.52
C ALA A 25 18.21 -31.27 -16.72
N LYS A 26 18.74 -30.12 -17.13
CA LYS A 26 20.19 -29.91 -17.33
C LYS A 26 20.98 -30.09 -16.04
N LYS A 27 20.48 -29.59 -14.90
CA LYS A 27 21.14 -29.74 -13.58
C LYS A 27 21.29 -31.21 -13.18
N TYR A 28 20.31 -32.04 -13.52
CA TYR A 28 20.33 -33.49 -13.20
C TYR A 28 20.71 -34.36 -14.38
N ARG A 29 21.37 -33.78 -15.40
CA ARG A 29 21.95 -34.50 -16.56
C ARG A 29 20.93 -35.38 -17.28
N VAL A 30 19.69 -34.95 -17.43
CA VAL A 30 18.68 -35.64 -18.21
C VAL A 30 18.96 -35.41 -19.70
N SER A 31 18.97 -36.47 -20.51
CA SER A 31 19.26 -36.37 -21.95
C SER A 31 18.18 -35.58 -22.71
N ASP A 32 18.59 -34.90 -23.79
CA ASP A 32 17.65 -34.08 -24.60
C ASP A 32 16.53 -34.96 -25.15
N LYS A 33 16.81 -36.18 -25.59
CA LYS A 33 15.83 -37.18 -26.04
C LYS A 33 14.77 -37.45 -24.95
N THR A 34 15.15 -37.52 -23.70
CA THR A 34 14.24 -37.72 -22.56
C THR A 34 13.42 -36.48 -22.29
N ILE A 35 14.04 -35.29 -22.42
CA ILE A 35 13.35 -34.01 -22.28
C ILE A 35 12.25 -33.87 -23.31
N GLU A 36 12.57 -34.09 -24.60
CA GLU A 36 11.60 -34.05 -25.69
C GLU A 36 10.43 -35.03 -25.49
N LYS A 37 10.73 -36.27 -25.08
CA LYS A 37 9.72 -37.28 -24.80
C LYS A 37 8.74 -36.87 -23.69
N VAL A 38 9.25 -36.33 -22.58
CA VAL A 38 8.39 -35.85 -21.49
C VAL A 38 7.60 -34.64 -21.92
N MET A 39 8.22 -33.68 -22.63
CA MET A 39 7.55 -32.47 -23.05
C MET A 39 6.49 -32.69 -24.11
N SER A 40 6.65 -33.71 -25.00
CA SER A 40 5.61 -34.11 -25.97
C SER A 40 4.36 -34.63 -25.23
N VAL A 41 4.53 -35.49 -24.23
CA VAL A 41 3.40 -36.00 -23.44
C VAL A 41 2.74 -34.87 -22.63
N VAL A 42 3.53 -33.95 -22.05
CA VAL A 42 3.00 -32.75 -21.36
C VAL A 42 2.13 -31.90 -22.29
N LYS A 43 2.59 -31.71 -23.56
CA LYS A 43 1.87 -30.90 -24.56
C LYS A 43 0.62 -31.63 -25.07
N GLU A 44 0.72 -32.92 -25.39
CA GLU A 44 -0.40 -33.73 -25.90
C GLU A 44 -1.56 -33.80 -24.90
N HIS A 45 -1.24 -33.90 -23.59
CA HIS A 45 -2.24 -34.02 -22.55
C HIS A 45 -2.56 -32.70 -21.81
N ASN A 46 -2.04 -31.58 -22.31
CA ASN A 46 -2.26 -30.24 -21.72
C ASN A 46 -1.98 -30.24 -20.20
N TYR A 47 -0.94 -30.99 -19.77
CA TYR A 47 -0.63 -31.14 -18.36
C TYR A 47 -0.08 -29.84 -17.78
N GLN A 48 -0.71 -29.35 -16.73
CA GLN A 48 -0.22 -28.23 -15.95
C GLN A 48 0.27 -28.74 -14.57
N PRO A 49 1.52 -28.40 -14.18
CA PRO A 49 2.02 -28.76 -12.86
C PRO A 49 1.16 -28.11 -11.77
N ASN A 50 0.78 -28.89 -10.76
CA ASN A 50 0.09 -28.34 -9.61
C ASN A 50 1.09 -27.50 -8.78
N ALA A 51 0.98 -26.18 -8.88
CA ALA A 51 1.84 -25.23 -8.17
C ALA A 51 1.80 -25.42 -6.64
N VAL A 52 0.62 -25.74 -6.07
CA VAL A 52 0.45 -26.00 -4.65
C VAL A 52 1.25 -27.23 -4.21
N ALA A 53 1.19 -28.33 -4.99
CA ALA A 53 1.94 -29.54 -4.69
C ALA A 53 3.46 -29.38 -4.91
N ALA A 54 3.87 -28.50 -5.81
CA ALA A 54 5.26 -28.14 -6.03
C ALA A 54 5.79 -27.26 -4.90
N GLY A 55 5.00 -26.27 -4.47
CA GLY A 55 5.28 -25.36 -3.37
C GLY A 55 5.45 -26.10 -2.02
N LEU A 56 4.54 -27.02 -1.71
CA LEU A 56 4.60 -27.84 -0.51
C LEU A 56 5.93 -28.67 -0.41
N ARG A 57 6.41 -29.16 -1.55
CA ARG A 57 7.70 -29.90 -1.60
C ARG A 57 8.92 -28.98 -1.53
N ALA A 58 8.81 -27.78 -2.04
CA ALA A 58 9.88 -26.78 -2.03
C ALA A 58 9.92 -25.98 -0.73
N GLY A 59 8.93 -26.11 0.16
CA GLY A 59 8.78 -25.28 1.36
C GLY A 59 8.47 -23.81 1.07
N LYS A 60 8.08 -23.47 -0.19
CA LYS A 60 7.78 -22.11 -0.64
C LYS A 60 6.52 -22.15 -1.51
N THR A 61 5.55 -21.30 -1.18
CA THR A 61 4.28 -21.21 -1.95
C THR A 61 4.35 -20.29 -3.15
N ARG A 62 5.40 -19.48 -3.24
CA ARG A 62 5.57 -18.39 -4.20
C ARG A 62 4.41 -17.39 -4.16
N THR A 63 3.94 -17.12 -2.95
CA THR A 63 2.83 -16.21 -2.70
C THR A 63 3.25 -15.20 -1.63
N ILE A 64 3.02 -13.92 -1.90
CA ILE A 64 3.22 -12.83 -0.96
C ILE A 64 1.84 -12.31 -0.56
N GLY A 65 1.58 -12.20 0.74
CA GLY A 65 0.37 -11.56 1.27
C GLY A 65 0.56 -10.06 1.36
N ILE A 66 -0.47 -9.30 1.01
CA ILE A 66 -0.52 -7.87 1.28
C ILE A 66 -1.85 -7.52 1.96
N ILE A 67 -1.78 -6.79 3.09
CA ILE A 67 -2.93 -6.26 3.79
C ILE A 67 -2.85 -4.73 3.71
N ILE A 68 -3.89 -4.14 3.17
CA ILE A 68 -4.07 -2.69 3.06
C ILE A 68 -5.42 -2.29 3.66
N PRO A 69 -5.66 -1.03 4.01
CA PRO A 69 -6.96 -0.59 4.50
C PRO A 69 -8.10 -0.87 3.52
N ASP A 70 -7.97 -0.40 2.29
CA ASP A 70 -8.97 -0.58 1.23
C ASP A 70 -8.37 -0.40 -0.17
N LEU A 71 -9.16 -0.64 -1.21
CA LEU A 71 -8.80 -0.45 -2.62
C LEU A 71 -9.30 0.88 -3.22
N GLU A 72 -10.10 1.63 -2.49
CA GLU A 72 -10.61 2.93 -2.95
C GLU A 72 -9.55 4.01 -2.82
N ASN A 73 -8.63 3.86 -1.86
CA ASN A 73 -7.50 4.76 -1.71
C ASN A 73 -6.46 4.51 -2.82
N ASN A 74 -6.34 5.45 -3.74
CA ASN A 74 -5.45 5.39 -4.91
C ASN A 74 -3.99 5.10 -4.53
N SER A 75 -3.51 5.53 -3.37
CA SER A 75 -2.13 5.29 -2.94
C SER A 75 -1.87 3.79 -2.78
N TYR A 76 -2.75 3.09 -2.08
CA TYR A 76 -2.62 1.64 -1.87
C TYR A 76 -2.82 0.85 -3.16
N THR A 77 -3.77 1.26 -3.99
CA THR A 77 -4.01 0.62 -5.29
C THR A 77 -2.81 0.74 -6.22
N ARG A 78 -2.17 1.93 -6.28
CA ARG A 78 -0.95 2.15 -7.07
C ARG A 78 0.23 1.33 -6.53
N ILE A 79 0.44 1.28 -5.21
CA ILE A 79 1.49 0.43 -4.59
C ILE A 79 1.25 -1.04 -4.92
N ALA A 80 0.01 -1.54 -4.72
CA ALA A 80 -0.33 -2.93 -5.01
C ALA A 80 -0.12 -3.29 -6.48
N ASN A 81 -0.45 -2.41 -7.41
CA ASN A 81 -0.22 -2.60 -8.84
C ASN A 81 1.27 -2.72 -9.19
N TYR A 82 2.13 -1.83 -8.65
CA TYR A 82 3.58 -1.94 -8.87
C TYR A 82 4.17 -3.19 -8.22
N LEU A 83 3.73 -3.53 -7.01
CA LEU A 83 4.14 -4.75 -6.32
C LEU A 83 3.77 -6.01 -7.12
N GLU A 84 2.51 -6.08 -7.63
CA GLU A 84 2.07 -7.21 -8.46
C GLU A 84 2.97 -7.42 -9.67
N GLN A 85 3.27 -6.35 -10.41
CA GLN A 85 4.13 -6.42 -11.58
C GLN A 85 5.55 -6.92 -11.24
N LEU A 86 6.11 -6.47 -10.12
CA LEU A 86 7.45 -6.84 -9.69
C LEU A 86 7.49 -8.28 -9.18
N VAL A 87 6.57 -8.69 -8.31
CA VAL A 87 6.53 -10.05 -7.76
C VAL A 87 6.27 -11.10 -8.85
N ARG A 88 5.42 -10.78 -9.83
CA ARG A 88 5.13 -11.66 -10.96
C ARG A 88 6.36 -11.90 -11.84
N LYS A 89 7.22 -10.90 -12.04
CA LYS A 89 8.51 -11.07 -12.75
C LYS A 89 9.42 -12.07 -12.03
N GLU A 90 9.36 -12.11 -10.70
CA GLU A 90 10.13 -13.04 -9.87
C GLU A 90 9.42 -14.41 -9.68
N GLY A 91 8.30 -14.61 -10.35
CA GLY A 91 7.51 -15.86 -10.30
C GLY A 91 6.72 -16.03 -9.00
N TYR A 92 6.37 -14.92 -8.34
CA TYR A 92 5.48 -14.88 -7.18
C TYR A 92 4.09 -14.37 -7.58
N GLN A 93 3.10 -14.67 -6.74
CA GLN A 93 1.76 -14.10 -6.79
C GLN A 93 1.52 -13.20 -5.59
N LEU A 94 0.76 -12.11 -5.78
CA LEU A 94 0.32 -11.24 -4.71
C LEU A 94 -1.11 -11.63 -4.29
N LEU A 95 -1.30 -11.94 -3.00
CA LEU A 95 -2.62 -12.13 -2.38
C LEU A 95 -2.98 -10.88 -1.58
N LEU A 96 -4.05 -10.21 -1.98
CA LEU A 96 -4.50 -8.98 -1.36
C LEU A 96 -5.67 -9.23 -0.42
N ALA A 97 -5.64 -8.59 0.75
CA ALA A 97 -6.74 -8.51 1.71
C ALA A 97 -6.92 -7.05 2.18
N CYS A 98 -8.14 -6.68 2.56
CA CYS A 98 -8.47 -5.35 3.05
C CYS A 98 -8.89 -5.40 4.52
N SER A 99 -8.21 -4.61 5.37
CA SER A 99 -8.49 -4.54 6.81
C SER A 99 -9.59 -3.53 7.16
N LYS A 100 -9.93 -2.62 6.26
CA LYS A 100 -10.88 -1.51 6.49
C LYS A 100 -10.55 -0.65 7.72
N ASP A 101 -9.25 -0.48 7.98
CA ASP A 101 -8.75 0.19 9.19
C ASP A 101 -9.31 -0.38 10.50
N ASN A 102 -9.69 -1.66 10.48
CA ASN A 102 -10.26 -2.36 11.64
C ASN A 102 -9.29 -3.43 12.16
N PRO A 103 -8.78 -3.29 13.40
CA PRO A 103 -7.84 -4.24 13.99
C PRO A 103 -8.34 -5.68 14.06
N LYS A 104 -9.67 -5.90 14.21
CA LYS A 104 -10.24 -7.26 14.23
C LYS A 104 -10.20 -7.90 12.85
N ILE A 105 -10.60 -7.15 11.81
CA ILE A 105 -10.54 -7.64 10.43
C ILE A 105 -9.09 -7.86 10.02
N GLU A 106 -8.17 -6.99 10.43
CA GLU A 106 -6.73 -7.16 10.17
C GLU A 106 -6.23 -8.49 10.73
N LYS A 107 -6.54 -8.81 12.00
CA LYS A 107 -6.19 -10.10 12.62
C LYS A 107 -6.75 -11.30 11.86
N GLU A 108 -7.98 -11.21 11.34
CA GLU A 108 -8.57 -12.24 10.50
C GLU A 108 -7.84 -12.39 9.16
N CYS A 109 -7.55 -11.28 8.49
CA CYS A 109 -6.77 -11.27 7.24
C CYS A 109 -5.39 -11.92 7.43
N VAL A 110 -4.68 -11.57 8.50
CA VAL A 110 -3.38 -12.17 8.84
C VAL A 110 -3.50 -13.69 9.01
N LYS A 111 -4.46 -14.17 9.81
CA LYS A 111 -4.68 -15.61 10.00
C LYS A 111 -5.00 -16.33 8.70
N HIS A 112 -5.81 -15.74 7.83
CA HIS A 112 -6.14 -16.33 6.53
C HIS A 112 -4.90 -16.43 5.61
N LEU A 113 -4.05 -15.40 5.58
CA LEU A 113 -2.80 -15.43 4.81
C LEU A 113 -1.80 -16.46 5.37
N GLN A 114 -1.73 -16.59 6.71
CA GLN A 114 -0.92 -17.59 7.39
C GLN A 114 -1.38 -19.02 7.03
N GLN A 115 -2.68 -19.31 7.06
CA GLN A 115 -3.24 -20.58 6.63
C GLN A 115 -2.92 -20.91 5.17
N ARG A 116 -2.78 -19.90 4.30
CA ARG A 116 -2.33 -20.05 2.91
C ARG A 116 -0.83 -20.18 2.76
N ARG A 117 -0.08 -20.08 3.87
CA ARG A 117 1.38 -20.20 3.93
C ARG A 117 2.08 -19.23 2.99
N VAL A 118 1.71 -17.95 3.03
CA VAL A 118 2.42 -16.93 2.26
C VAL A 118 3.89 -16.88 2.66
N ASP A 119 4.77 -16.60 1.70
CA ASP A 119 6.22 -16.56 1.92
C ASP A 119 6.69 -15.23 2.54
N ALA A 120 5.86 -14.21 2.52
CA ALA A 120 6.05 -12.91 3.19
C ALA A 120 4.70 -12.22 3.43
N LEU A 121 4.68 -11.28 4.38
CA LEU A 121 3.56 -10.38 4.64
C LEU A 121 3.99 -8.92 4.45
N LEU A 122 3.26 -8.21 3.60
CA LEU A 122 3.32 -6.76 3.45
C LEU A 122 2.08 -6.19 4.13
N ILE A 123 2.21 -5.14 4.95
CA ILE A 123 1.06 -4.64 5.70
C ILE A 123 1.09 -3.12 5.92
N SER A 124 -0.06 -2.48 5.69
CA SER A 124 -0.36 -1.16 6.22
C SER A 124 -1.31 -1.34 7.41
N SER A 125 -0.74 -1.39 8.61
CA SER A 125 -1.48 -1.83 9.80
C SER A 125 -2.45 -0.77 10.31
N SER A 126 -3.58 -1.25 10.86
CA SER A 126 -4.55 -0.47 11.63
C SER A 126 -4.27 -0.43 13.13
N PHE A 127 -3.22 -1.10 13.58
CA PHE A 127 -2.85 -1.15 15.00
C PHE A 127 -2.24 0.18 15.45
N ILE A 128 -2.57 0.57 16.69
CA ILE A 128 -2.19 1.88 17.26
C ILE A 128 -1.22 1.79 18.43
N SER A 129 -1.05 0.61 19.03
CA SER A 129 -0.22 0.43 20.23
C SER A 129 0.84 -0.65 20.05
N GLU A 130 1.94 -0.53 20.80
CA GLU A 130 2.96 -1.58 20.85
C GLU A 130 2.39 -2.93 21.34
N GLN A 131 1.39 -2.89 22.22
CA GLN A 131 0.74 -4.10 22.70
C GLN A 131 -0.02 -4.83 21.58
N ASP A 132 -0.62 -4.09 20.64
CA ASP A 132 -1.24 -4.69 19.46
C ASP A 132 -0.20 -5.36 18.56
N TYR A 133 1.02 -4.80 18.47
CA TYR A 133 2.08 -5.35 17.64
C TYR A 133 2.60 -6.71 18.11
N LEU A 134 2.37 -7.08 19.38
CA LEU A 134 2.68 -8.41 19.89
C LEU A 134 1.95 -9.52 19.12
N PHE A 135 0.82 -9.19 18.50
CA PHE A 135 0.13 -10.10 17.60
C PHE A 135 0.99 -10.60 16.44
N TYR A 136 1.97 -9.81 16.01
CA TYR A 136 2.90 -10.19 14.93
C TYR A 136 4.14 -10.94 15.39
N ASP A 137 4.37 -11.10 16.70
CA ASP A 137 5.53 -11.84 17.21
C ASP A 137 5.50 -13.30 16.77
N ASP A 138 4.32 -13.90 16.62
CA ASP A 138 4.16 -15.27 16.10
C ASP A 138 4.66 -15.42 14.66
N TRP A 139 4.53 -14.39 13.83
CA TRP A 139 5.08 -14.38 12.46
C TRP A 139 6.59 -14.47 12.43
N GLN A 140 7.25 -13.79 13.36
CA GLN A 140 8.70 -13.86 13.48
C GLN A 140 9.17 -15.26 13.92
N ASN A 141 8.40 -15.93 14.78
CA ASN A 141 8.66 -17.30 15.21
C ASN A 141 8.56 -18.30 14.04
N GLU A 142 7.67 -18.06 13.08
CA GLU A 142 7.52 -18.85 11.86
C GLU A 142 8.55 -18.51 10.77
N LYS A 143 9.44 -17.53 11.01
CA LYS A 143 10.44 -17.03 10.05
C LYS A 143 9.83 -16.51 8.75
N ILE A 144 8.63 -16.00 8.79
CA ILE A 144 7.98 -15.31 7.67
C ILE A 144 8.30 -13.82 7.78
N PRO A 145 8.97 -13.19 6.80
CA PRO A 145 9.31 -11.78 6.88
C PRO A 145 8.04 -10.91 6.80
N LEU A 146 7.99 -9.90 7.68
CA LEU A 146 6.93 -8.89 7.68
C LEU A 146 7.52 -7.52 7.33
N PHE A 147 6.93 -6.86 6.34
CA PHE A 147 7.29 -5.51 5.91
C PHE A 147 6.10 -4.58 6.11
N ALA A 148 6.29 -3.57 6.95
CA ALA A 148 5.28 -2.53 7.15
C ALA A 148 5.38 -1.48 6.05
N LEU A 149 4.25 -1.14 5.44
CA LEU A 149 4.12 -0.17 4.36
C LEU A 149 3.29 1.02 4.81
N ASP A 150 3.74 2.23 4.51
CA ASP A 150 3.05 3.50 4.77
C ASP A 150 2.88 3.83 6.27
N ARG A 151 2.57 2.85 7.11
CA ARG A 151 2.38 3.01 8.56
C ARG A 151 3.47 2.26 9.33
N ILE A 152 4.08 2.94 10.29
CA ILE A 152 5.16 2.37 11.11
C ILE A 152 4.59 1.32 12.07
N LEU A 153 5.21 0.15 12.07
CA LEU A 153 5.19 -0.80 13.18
C LEU A 153 6.44 -0.60 14.06
N SER A 154 6.67 -1.46 15.05
CA SER A 154 7.89 -1.37 15.88
C SER A 154 9.16 -1.35 15.02
N THR A 155 9.97 -0.30 15.17
CA THR A 155 11.22 -0.10 14.41
C THR A 155 12.32 -1.07 14.82
N THR A 156 12.23 -1.63 16.01
CA THR A 156 13.20 -2.62 16.53
C THR A 156 12.89 -4.04 16.08
N LYS A 157 11.63 -4.35 15.77
CA LYS A 157 11.19 -5.69 15.40
C LYS A 157 10.94 -5.85 13.90
N PHE A 158 10.41 -4.83 13.25
CA PHE A 158 9.93 -4.93 11.86
C PHE A 158 10.68 -4.02 10.90
N ARG A 159 10.64 -4.39 9.63
CA ARG A 159 11.14 -3.55 8.54
C ARG A 159 10.02 -2.66 8.03
N ASN A 160 10.22 -1.35 8.11
CA ASN A 160 9.26 -0.33 7.74
C ASN A 160 9.69 0.39 6.46
N ILE A 161 8.77 0.60 5.53
CA ILE A 161 8.94 1.41 4.32
C ILE A 161 7.82 2.47 4.33
N VAL A 162 8.15 3.71 4.67
CA VAL A 162 7.17 4.75 5.00
C VAL A 162 7.51 6.10 4.39
N GLY A 163 6.55 7.03 4.38
CA GLY A 163 6.79 8.44 4.05
C GLY A 163 7.41 9.22 5.21
N ALA A 164 7.87 10.43 4.93
CA ALA A 164 8.34 11.38 5.95
C ALA A 164 7.17 12.20 6.51
N ASP A 165 6.11 11.55 7.03
CA ASP A 165 4.80 12.16 7.27
C ASP A 165 4.84 13.50 8.01
N LYS A 166 5.63 13.64 9.08
CA LYS A 166 5.75 14.91 9.80
C LYS A 166 6.44 15.98 8.94
N GLN A 167 7.61 15.67 8.37
CA GLN A 167 8.37 16.61 7.53
C GLN A 167 7.63 16.98 6.24
N ASP A 168 6.95 16.00 5.65
CA ASP A 168 6.11 16.20 4.46
C ASP A 168 4.93 17.13 4.79
N SER A 169 4.27 16.93 5.96
CA SER A 169 3.19 17.80 6.43
C SER A 169 3.66 19.22 6.74
N THR A 170 4.81 19.36 7.40
CA THR A 170 5.44 20.67 7.64
C THR A 170 5.73 21.40 6.33
N SER A 171 6.26 20.68 5.33
CA SER A 171 6.56 21.24 4.00
C SER A 171 5.30 21.67 3.27
N LEU A 172 4.23 20.84 3.32
CA LEU A 172 2.94 21.14 2.73
C LEU A 172 2.27 22.34 3.42
N ALA A 173 2.28 22.39 4.75
CA ALA A 173 1.72 23.49 5.52
C ALA A 173 2.47 24.81 5.26
N LYS A 174 3.80 24.76 5.15
CA LYS A 174 4.62 25.91 4.76
C LYS A 174 4.29 26.43 3.37
N ALA A 175 4.14 25.54 2.40
CA ALA A 175 3.74 25.90 1.06
C ALA A 175 2.32 26.49 1.03
N PHE A 176 1.38 25.87 1.74
CA PHE A 176 0.00 26.31 1.87
C PHE A 176 -0.12 27.71 2.48
N ASN A 177 0.66 28.00 3.53
CA ASN A 177 0.68 29.30 4.21
C ASN A 177 1.06 30.48 3.32
N ASN A 178 1.75 30.24 2.20
CA ASN A 178 2.11 31.30 1.25
C ASN A 178 0.95 31.75 0.36
N PHE A 179 -0.17 31.01 0.33
CA PHE A 179 -1.24 31.21 -0.64
C PHE A 179 -2.62 31.28 0.00
N VAL A 180 -2.75 30.97 1.29
CA VAL A 180 -4.01 30.98 2.03
C VAL A 180 -4.13 32.20 2.92
N GLU A 181 -5.31 32.82 2.93
CA GLU A 181 -5.69 33.92 3.82
C GLU A 181 -7.09 33.62 4.36
N GLY A 182 -7.40 34.11 5.58
CA GLY A 182 -8.72 33.98 6.17
C GLY A 182 -8.95 32.68 6.97
N SER A 183 -10.05 31.99 6.71
CA SER A 183 -10.43 30.77 7.45
C SER A 183 -9.91 29.51 6.79
N VAL A 184 -9.45 28.56 7.61
CA VAL A 184 -8.89 27.28 7.18
C VAL A 184 -9.58 26.14 7.90
N VAL A 185 -9.81 25.02 7.19
CA VAL A 185 -10.21 23.75 7.78
C VAL A 185 -9.15 22.70 7.53
N TYR A 186 -8.61 22.13 8.62
CA TYR A 186 -7.80 20.93 8.59
C TYR A 186 -8.72 19.69 8.65
N ILE A 187 -8.58 18.77 7.70
CA ILE A 187 -9.41 17.57 7.63
C ILE A 187 -8.52 16.34 7.72
N GLY A 188 -8.62 15.66 8.86
CA GLY A 188 -7.95 14.40 9.15
C GLY A 188 -8.93 13.25 9.31
N ALA A 189 -8.40 12.08 9.66
CA ALA A 189 -9.17 10.90 10.06
C ALA A 189 -8.37 10.08 11.08
N LEU A 190 -9.06 9.20 11.83
CA LEU A 190 -8.45 8.25 12.74
C LEU A 190 -7.33 8.89 13.60
N PRO A 191 -7.63 9.87 14.48
CA PRO A 191 -6.64 10.70 15.14
C PRO A 191 -5.63 9.92 16.01
N ASN A 192 -5.96 8.68 16.39
CA ASN A 192 -5.10 7.83 17.21
C ASN A 192 -4.03 7.05 16.39
N LEU A 193 -4.12 7.03 15.06
CA LEU A 193 -3.08 6.44 14.23
C LEU A 193 -1.81 7.30 14.24
N SER A 194 -0.64 6.68 14.31
CA SER A 194 0.64 7.39 14.29
C SER A 194 0.81 8.29 13.07
N VAL A 195 0.37 7.85 11.91
CA VAL A 195 0.40 8.65 10.66
C VAL A 195 -0.46 9.91 10.77
N SER A 196 -1.64 9.81 11.41
CA SER A 196 -2.54 10.97 11.61
C SER A 196 -1.93 11.99 12.57
N GLN A 197 -1.31 11.53 13.66
CA GLN A 197 -0.61 12.37 14.62
C GLN A 197 0.59 13.07 13.97
N LEU A 198 1.44 12.35 13.24
CA LEU A 198 2.59 12.93 12.56
C LEU A 198 2.18 14.01 11.54
N ARG A 199 1.09 13.80 10.80
CA ARG A 199 0.57 14.80 9.86
C ARG A 199 0.01 16.01 10.56
N LEU A 200 -0.69 15.82 11.68
CA LEU A 200 -1.18 16.92 12.51
C LEU A 200 -0.02 17.71 13.13
N ASP A 201 0.98 17.03 13.70
CA ASP A 201 2.15 17.66 14.28
C ASP A 201 2.88 18.52 13.24
N GLY A 202 3.09 17.98 12.03
CA GLY A 202 3.74 18.72 10.97
C GLY A 202 2.94 19.93 10.49
N PHE A 203 1.61 19.85 10.46
CA PHE A 203 0.75 21.01 10.21
C PHE A 203 0.89 22.09 11.31
N ASN A 204 0.88 21.67 12.57
CA ASN A 204 0.98 22.56 13.74
C ASN A 204 2.39 23.18 13.91
N ASP A 205 3.44 22.60 13.31
CA ASP A 205 4.78 23.21 13.30
C ASP A 205 4.80 24.56 12.55
N ILE A 206 3.78 24.84 11.72
CA ILE A 206 3.67 26.07 10.92
C ILE A 206 2.55 26.97 11.47
N LYS A 207 2.92 28.17 11.89
CA LYS A 207 1.93 29.20 12.18
C LYS A 207 1.42 29.80 10.87
N LEU A 208 0.12 29.70 10.62
CA LEU A 208 -0.51 30.31 9.46
C LEU A 208 -0.63 31.82 9.68
N ASN A 209 0.14 32.61 8.95
CA ASN A 209 0.37 34.03 9.24
C ASN A 209 -0.84 34.95 8.96
N TYR A 210 -1.63 34.58 7.93
CA TYR A 210 -2.76 35.39 7.45
C TYR A 210 -4.10 34.71 7.72
N CYS A 211 -4.12 33.68 8.56
CA CYS A 211 -5.35 32.98 8.93
C CYS A 211 -5.87 33.47 10.26
N ASN A 212 -7.15 33.82 10.30
CA ASN A 212 -7.85 34.29 11.50
C ASN A 212 -8.54 33.15 12.27
N LYS A 213 -8.81 32.04 11.61
CA LYS A 213 -9.49 30.86 12.17
C LYS A 213 -8.96 29.58 11.52
N VAL A 214 -8.68 28.57 12.35
CA VAL A 214 -8.36 27.21 11.91
C VAL A 214 -9.28 26.24 12.64
N ASP A 215 -10.14 25.54 11.91
CA ASP A 215 -10.99 24.49 12.43
C ASP A 215 -10.36 23.11 12.14
N PHE A 216 -10.49 22.19 13.09
CA PHE A 216 -9.99 20.81 12.96
C PHE A 216 -11.17 19.85 12.86
N LEU A 217 -11.25 19.13 11.77
CA LEU A 217 -12.31 18.17 11.48
C LEU A 217 -11.73 16.78 11.29
N TYR A 218 -12.35 15.78 11.87
CA TYR A 218 -11.93 14.39 11.75
C TYR A 218 -13.06 13.50 11.22
N ALA A 219 -12.83 12.90 10.08
CA ALA A 219 -13.67 11.83 9.54
C ALA A 219 -13.45 10.53 10.32
N ASN A 220 -14.43 9.63 10.31
CA ASN A 220 -14.32 8.34 10.99
C ASN A 220 -13.24 7.45 10.39
N ASN A 221 -13.07 7.48 9.06
CA ASN A 221 -12.05 6.73 8.33
C ASN A 221 -11.44 7.58 7.21
N TYR A 222 -10.34 7.12 6.63
CA TYR A 222 -9.71 7.72 5.44
C TYR A 222 -10.50 7.42 4.15
N SER A 223 -11.83 7.61 4.19
CA SER A 223 -12.73 7.34 3.08
C SER A 223 -13.35 8.63 2.52
N ARG A 224 -13.70 8.58 1.22
CA ARG A 224 -14.44 9.66 0.53
C ARG A 224 -15.79 9.91 1.19
N HIS A 225 -16.52 8.82 1.52
CA HIS A 225 -17.84 8.90 2.15
C HIS A 225 -17.81 9.57 3.53
N ASP A 226 -16.86 9.17 4.39
CA ASP A 226 -16.81 9.70 5.76
C ASP A 226 -16.36 11.18 5.78
N ALA A 227 -15.49 11.58 4.85
CA ALA A 227 -15.11 12.97 4.69
C ALA A 227 -16.27 13.84 4.16
N ASP A 228 -17.04 13.34 3.18
CA ASP A 228 -18.24 14.00 2.68
C ASP A 228 -19.24 14.22 3.81
N PHE A 229 -19.52 13.19 4.60
CA PHE A 229 -20.43 13.29 5.73
C PHE A 229 -19.96 14.30 6.78
N ALA A 230 -18.71 14.20 7.22
CA ALA A 230 -18.14 15.07 8.25
C ALA A 230 -18.11 16.54 7.80
N PHE A 231 -17.68 16.80 6.55
CA PHE A 231 -17.60 18.16 6.04
C PHE A 231 -18.97 18.75 5.73
N SER A 232 -19.94 17.94 5.26
CA SER A 232 -21.32 18.39 5.09
C SER A 232 -21.94 18.86 6.41
N GLN A 233 -21.77 18.09 7.48
CA GLN A 233 -22.24 18.50 8.82
C GLN A 233 -21.55 19.79 9.31
N TRP A 234 -20.23 19.91 9.09
CA TRP A 234 -19.51 21.13 9.44
C TRP A 234 -20.05 22.35 8.68
N LEU A 235 -20.34 22.20 7.38
CA LEU A 235 -20.91 23.25 6.53
C LEU A 235 -22.32 23.70 6.93
N GLU A 236 -23.09 22.90 7.68
CA GLU A 236 -24.44 23.34 8.15
C GLU A 236 -24.35 24.58 9.04
N ASN A 237 -23.30 24.71 9.83
CA ASN A 237 -23.11 25.77 10.81
C ASN A 237 -21.95 26.72 10.51
N ASN A 238 -21.27 26.55 9.37
CA ASN A 238 -20.10 27.33 9.01
C ASN A 238 -20.18 27.78 7.55
N GLU A 239 -19.51 28.87 7.28
CA GLU A 239 -19.33 29.39 5.92
C GLU A 239 -18.23 28.59 5.20
N MET A 240 -18.19 28.75 3.87
CA MET A 240 -17.13 28.15 3.05
C MET A 240 -15.75 28.68 3.47
N PRO A 241 -14.78 27.81 3.81
CA PRO A 241 -13.44 28.26 4.21
C PRO A 241 -12.64 28.77 3.00
N ASN A 242 -11.68 29.63 3.26
CA ASN A 242 -10.75 30.11 2.24
C ASN A 242 -9.68 29.06 1.90
N GLY A 243 -9.37 28.21 2.86
CA GLY A 243 -8.37 27.16 2.70
C GLY A 243 -8.80 25.81 3.27
N ILE A 244 -8.42 24.74 2.58
CA ILE A 244 -8.67 23.35 2.98
C ILE A 244 -7.34 22.60 2.99
N PHE A 245 -7.02 22.00 4.14
CA PHE A 245 -5.87 21.13 4.29
C PHE A 245 -6.35 19.72 4.60
N THR A 246 -6.12 18.75 3.67
CA THR A 246 -6.56 17.37 3.86
C THR A 246 -5.36 16.43 4.00
N THR A 247 -5.50 15.46 4.91
CA THR A 247 -4.44 14.48 5.20
C THR A 247 -4.49 13.23 4.32
N SER A 248 -5.39 13.19 3.34
CA SER A 248 -5.36 12.22 2.24
C SER A 248 -6.16 12.71 1.04
N PHE A 249 -5.87 12.16 -0.14
CA PHE A 249 -6.63 12.46 -1.35
C PHE A 249 -8.09 11.96 -1.26
N SER A 250 -8.35 10.84 -0.60
CA SER A 250 -9.73 10.36 -0.38
C SER A 250 -10.55 11.32 0.45
N LEU A 251 -9.95 11.94 1.49
CA LEU A 251 -10.62 12.99 2.27
C LEU A 251 -10.90 14.22 1.43
N LEU A 252 -9.97 14.64 0.57
CA LEU A 252 -10.21 15.75 -0.35
C LEU A 252 -11.38 15.46 -1.28
N GLN A 253 -11.47 14.25 -1.84
CA GLN A 253 -12.58 13.88 -2.72
C GLN A 253 -13.95 14.04 -2.03
N GLY A 254 -14.09 13.52 -0.80
CA GLY A 254 -15.33 13.68 -0.04
C GLY A 254 -15.64 15.14 0.32
N THR A 255 -14.60 15.90 0.66
CA THR A 255 -14.74 17.34 0.92
C THR A 255 -15.26 18.09 -0.32
N ILE A 256 -14.72 17.76 -1.51
CA ILE A 256 -15.20 18.32 -2.78
C ILE A 256 -16.65 17.92 -3.05
N ASP A 257 -17.05 16.67 -2.78
CA ASP A 257 -18.44 16.24 -2.95
C ASP A 257 -19.41 17.08 -2.10
N ALA A 258 -19.06 17.33 -0.84
CA ALA A 258 -19.86 18.18 0.06
C ALA A 258 -20.00 19.62 -0.46
N ILE A 259 -18.88 20.19 -0.96
CA ILE A 259 -18.88 21.55 -1.54
C ILE A 259 -19.78 21.61 -2.78
N LEU A 260 -19.57 20.67 -3.71
CA LEU A 260 -20.34 20.65 -4.96
C LEU A 260 -21.84 20.42 -4.71
N ARG A 261 -22.20 19.60 -3.72
CA ARG A 261 -23.59 19.37 -3.32
C ARG A 261 -24.25 20.65 -2.76
N LYS A 262 -23.51 21.41 -1.95
CA LYS A 262 -24.05 22.62 -1.30
C LYS A 262 -24.05 23.86 -2.21
N PHE A 263 -22.96 24.06 -2.97
CA PHE A 263 -22.71 25.28 -3.72
C PHE A 263 -22.75 25.13 -5.24
N GLY A 264 -22.73 23.89 -5.76
CA GLY A 264 -22.74 23.61 -7.19
C GLY A 264 -21.42 23.82 -7.92
N HIS A 265 -20.42 24.43 -7.28
CA HIS A 265 -19.10 24.71 -7.86
C HIS A 265 -18.02 24.84 -6.79
N LEU A 266 -16.76 24.76 -7.19
CA LEU A 266 -15.60 25.08 -6.36
C LEU A 266 -15.21 26.55 -6.62
N PRO A 267 -15.03 27.39 -5.57
CA PRO A 267 -14.56 28.77 -5.75
C PRO A 267 -13.12 28.81 -6.29
N GLU A 268 -12.86 29.68 -7.26
CA GLU A 268 -11.50 29.90 -7.79
C GLU A 268 -10.54 30.46 -6.72
N SER A 269 -11.08 31.20 -5.73
CA SER A 269 -10.31 31.75 -4.61
C SER A 269 -9.88 30.71 -3.57
N LEU A 270 -10.46 29.51 -3.61
CA LEU A 270 -10.13 28.45 -2.66
C LEU A 270 -8.66 28.01 -2.84
N THR A 271 -7.98 27.82 -1.71
CA THR A 271 -6.64 27.20 -1.69
C THR A 271 -6.74 25.82 -1.04
N ILE A 272 -6.27 24.79 -1.74
CA ILE A 272 -6.29 23.40 -1.28
C ILE A 272 -4.86 22.90 -1.06
N ALA A 273 -4.63 22.28 0.09
CA ALA A 273 -3.44 21.48 0.36
C ALA A 273 -3.85 20.03 0.65
N THR A 274 -3.20 19.04 0.06
CA THR A 274 -3.57 17.64 0.26
C THR A 274 -2.39 16.68 0.27
N PHE A 275 -2.45 15.70 1.16
CA PHE A 275 -1.66 14.49 1.00
C PHE A 275 -2.25 13.62 -0.12
N GLY A 276 -1.38 13.06 -0.94
CA GLY A 276 -1.75 12.30 -2.13
C GLY A 276 -1.94 13.20 -3.35
N ASP A 277 -1.52 12.67 -4.48
CA ASP A 277 -1.55 13.35 -5.76
C ASP A 277 -2.31 12.54 -6.80
N ASN A 278 -3.07 13.24 -7.65
CA ASN A 278 -3.84 12.64 -8.72
C ASN A 278 -4.00 13.64 -9.87
N GLU A 279 -4.04 13.13 -11.10
CA GLU A 279 -4.22 13.92 -12.32
C GLU A 279 -5.57 14.68 -12.35
N LEU A 280 -6.57 14.21 -11.62
CA LEU A 280 -7.86 14.91 -11.47
C LEU A 280 -7.71 16.29 -10.83
N LEU A 281 -6.65 16.53 -10.07
CA LEU A 281 -6.36 17.84 -9.48
C LEU A 281 -6.02 18.91 -10.54
N ASP A 282 -5.62 18.51 -11.76
CA ASP A 282 -5.32 19.42 -12.86
C ASP A 282 -6.60 20.12 -13.39
N PHE A 283 -7.78 19.55 -13.14
CA PHE A 283 -9.07 20.07 -13.60
C PHE A 283 -9.77 20.96 -12.56
N LEU A 284 -9.21 21.13 -11.37
CA LEU A 284 -9.80 21.99 -10.36
C LEU A 284 -9.57 23.47 -10.69
N PRO A 285 -10.59 24.34 -10.54
CA PRO A 285 -10.49 25.75 -10.90
C PRO A 285 -9.68 26.58 -9.88
N CYS A 286 -9.32 26.00 -8.75
CA CYS A 286 -8.71 26.66 -7.61
C CYS A 286 -7.21 26.33 -7.48
N LYS A 287 -6.55 26.97 -6.51
CA LYS A 287 -5.13 26.73 -6.21
C LYS A 287 -4.99 25.40 -5.47
N VAL A 288 -4.11 24.50 -5.96
CA VAL A 288 -3.88 23.19 -5.32
C VAL A 288 -2.41 22.93 -5.11
N ILE A 289 -2.08 22.52 -3.89
CA ILE A 289 -0.77 22.01 -3.51
C ILE A 289 -0.95 20.58 -3.04
N SER A 290 -0.28 19.62 -3.68
CA SER A 290 -0.37 18.21 -3.32
C SER A 290 0.98 17.61 -3.01
N LEU A 291 0.99 16.56 -2.19
CA LEU A 291 2.16 15.72 -1.91
C LEU A 291 2.07 14.43 -2.72
N SER A 292 2.95 14.29 -3.71
CA SER A 292 3.04 13.10 -4.54
C SER A 292 3.99 12.07 -3.94
N GLN A 293 3.51 10.85 -3.73
CA GLN A 293 4.31 9.71 -3.27
C GLN A 293 4.90 8.95 -4.46
N ASP A 294 6.17 8.56 -4.37
CA ASP A 294 6.79 7.67 -5.35
C ASP A 294 6.41 6.19 -5.06
N HIS A 295 5.19 5.81 -5.48
CA HIS A 295 4.65 4.46 -5.29
C HIS A 295 5.52 3.38 -5.95
N LYS A 296 6.19 3.73 -7.06
CA LYS A 296 7.09 2.82 -7.77
C LYS A 296 8.33 2.54 -6.95
N GLU A 297 8.91 3.58 -6.34
CA GLU A 297 10.09 3.43 -5.49
C GLU A 297 9.75 2.67 -4.21
N VAL A 298 8.58 2.92 -3.60
CA VAL A 298 8.09 2.12 -2.46
C VAL A 298 8.05 0.64 -2.83
N ALA A 299 7.48 0.29 -3.98
CA ALA A 299 7.39 -1.09 -4.46
C ALA A 299 8.78 -1.69 -4.76
N ASN A 300 9.67 -0.95 -5.43
CA ASN A 300 11.03 -1.40 -5.74
C ASN A 300 11.82 -1.73 -4.48
N ILE A 301 11.82 -0.83 -3.49
CA ILE A 301 12.51 -1.05 -2.22
C ILE A 301 11.94 -2.25 -1.49
N THR A 302 10.62 -2.37 -1.44
CA THR A 302 9.93 -3.50 -0.78
C THR A 302 10.36 -4.83 -1.37
N ILE A 303 10.31 -4.96 -2.70
CA ILE A 303 10.69 -6.20 -3.39
C ILE A 303 12.19 -6.49 -3.26
N LYS A 304 13.05 -5.47 -3.34
CA LYS A 304 14.49 -5.65 -3.13
C LYS A 304 14.79 -6.20 -1.73
N LEU A 305 14.13 -5.70 -0.71
CA LEU A 305 14.27 -6.19 0.68
C LEU A 305 13.74 -7.62 0.83
N PHE A 306 12.59 -7.92 0.22
CA PHE A 306 12.04 -9.27 0.19
C PHE A 306 12.97 -10.27 -0.49
N LEU A 307 13.46 -9.98 -1.69
CA LEU A 307 14.36 -10.87 -2.44
C LEU A 307 15.68 -11.08 -1.68
N ASN A 308 16.25 -10.02 -1.11
CA ASN A 308 17.46 -10.15 -0.28
C ASN A 308 17.24 -11.08 0.92
N TYR A 309 16.07 -11.02 1.57
CA TYR A 309 15.73 -11.99 2.62
C TYR A 309 15.60 -13.41 2.07
N MET A 310 14.93 -13.59 0.92
CA MET A 310 14.74 -14.92 0.33
C MET A 310 16.06 -15.61 -0.05
N ASP A 311 17.07 -14.83 -0.44
CA ASP A 311 18.39 -15.34 -0.83
C ASP A 311 19.29 -15.60 0.38
N ASN A 312 19.30 -14.69 1.33
CA ASN A 312 20.29 -14.68 2.42
C ASN A 312 19.71 -15.11 3.77
N GLN A 313 18.38 -15.23 3.90
CA GLN A 313 17.65 -15.51 5.16
C GLN A 313 18.01 -14.51 6.28
N ASN A 314 18.47 -13.30 5.91
CA ASN A 314 18.85 -12.25 6.85
C ASN A 314 17.78 -11.17 6.87
N TYR A 315 16.90 -11.22 7.88
CA TYR A 315 15.89 -10.21 8.14
C TYR A 315 16.47 -9.09 9.00
N GLN A 316 16.45 -7.87 8.49
CA GLN A 316 16.91 -6.70 9.23
C GLN A 316 15.72 -5.78 9.51
N SER A 317 15.44 -5.53 10.79
CA SER A 317 14.49 -4.50 11.22
C SER A 317 15.00 -3.09 10.88
N GLY A 318 14.15 -2.09 11.05
CA GLY A 318 14.49 -0.69 10.84
C GLY A 318 13.54 0.01 9.88
N THR A 319 13.84 1.25 9.52
CA THR A 319 12.94 2.11 8.73
C THR A 319 13.65 2.67 7.51
N THR A 320 13.01 2.55 6.36
CA THR A 320 13.36 3.28 5.14
C THR A 320 12.31 4.36 4.93
N ILE A 321 12.75 5.60 4.86
CA ILE A 321 11.88 6.78 4.67
C ILE A 321 11.98 7.21 3.21
N ILE A 322 10.84 7.37 2.54
CA ILE A 322 10.72 7.85 1.17
C ILE A 322 9.91 9.16 1.20
N PRO A 323 10.55 10.32 1.08
CA PRO A 323 9.86 11.61 1.15
C PRO A 323 8.97 11.81 -0.07
N ARG A 324 7.88 12.55 0.13
CA ARG A 324 6.96 12.95 -0.95
C ARG A 324 7.45 14.24 -1.61
N LYS A 325 6.95 14.49 -2.82
CA LYS A 325 7.26 15.69 -3.61
C LYS A 325 6.06 16.63 -3.61
N LEU A 326 6.30 17.93 -3.40
CA LEU A 326 5.30 18.97 -3.57
C LEU A 326 5.02 19.20 -5.06
N ILE A 327 3.75 19.25 -5.41
CA ILE A 327 3.24 19.58 -6.74
C ILE A 327 2.30 20.77 -6.61
N TYR A 328 2.49 21.78 -7.44
CA TYR A 328 1.71 23.01 -7.46
C TYR A 328 0.84 23.06 -8.72
N ARG A 329 -0.44 23.45 -8.57
CA ARG A 329 -1.41 23.54 -9.66
C ARG A 329 -2.25 24.82 -9.60
N GLY A 330 -2.87 25.14 -10.72
CA GLY A 330 -3.66 26.36 -10.89
C GLY A 330 -2.73 27.56 -11.12
N SER A 331 -3.12 28.74 -10.63
CA SER A 331 -2.29 29.96 -10.75
C SER A 331 -0.96 29.90 -9.99
N LEU A 332 -0.63 28.76 -9.39
CA LEU A 332 0.64 28.49 -8.69
C LEU A 332 1.71 27.86 -9.59
N SER A 333 1.37 27.43 -10.80
CA SER A 333 2.27 26.74 -11.73
C SER A 333 3.10 27.71 -12.60
N ARG A 334 3.61 28.79 -11.99
CA ARG A 334 4.55 29.72 -12.66
C ARG A 334 5.93 29.62 -12.08
#